data_e9576322d1304c295b8d86bb29dfd28c
#
_entry.id   e9576322d1304c295b8d86bb29dfd28c
#
_cell.length_a   1.000
_cell.length_b   1.000
_cell.length_c   1.000
_cell.angle_alpha   90.00
_cell.angle_beta   90.00
_cell.angle_gamma   90.00
#
_symmetry.space_group_name_H-M   'P 1'
#
loop_
_entity.id
_entity.type
_entity.pdbx_description
1 polymer ?
#
loop_
_entity_poly.entity_id
_entity_poly.type
_entity_poly.pdbx_seq_one_letter_code
_entity_poly.pdbx_strand_id
1 'polypeptide(L)'
;MKPIRSLNRLWFLGWLWLLGWVGLSGTAAVGQAVQRSPEPLPGKTDAMDYGVFHSASLGREVPYAVSLPPSYRTSPERRYPLVIFLHGLFNDERDWERRGVQAALDALRARGQVGEFIVAIPRGENSFYINARQGERYEDAIVQDFLPFIERRYRTLGTRAGRLMAGISMGGYGALLIAFKHPQLFAGVAAHCAAIFTEVPRPPQGADDRIGTWRYGLATKLYGDPPDPEFFDQHSPLTLARRQAAALRQLKIYFDVGSEDRYRFDVGNQRLHETLEALGIPHEFTLASGGHGWAFLLARSEAAFGFCWRTLSPSVLPRPVKALK
;
A
#
# COMPACT_ATOMS: atom_id res chain seq x y z
N MET A 1 -35.23 -18.34 70.90
CA MET A 1 -35.81 -19.66 71.18
C MET A 1 -35.57 -20.52 69.97
N LYS A 2 -34.74 -21.54 70.16
CA LYS A 2 -34.63 -22.78 69.34
C LYS A 2 -35.90 -23.60 69.49
N PRO A 3 -36.15 -24.76 68.82
CA PRO A 3 -35.49 -25.42 67.65
C PRO A 3 -36.44 -26.30 66.81
N ILE A 4 -35.84 -27.20 66.02
CA ILE A 4 -36.15 -28.67 65.80
C ILE A 4 -36.53 -29.00 64.33
N ARG A 5 -35.63 -29.68 63.59
CA ARG A 5 -35.51 -31.14 63.29
C ARG A 5 -36.69 -31.68 62.46
N SER A 6 -36.58 -32.55 61.47
CA SER A 6 -35.69 -33.69 61.16
C SER A 6 -36.14 -34.34 59.84
N LEU A 7 -35.20 -34.88 59.04
CA LEU A 7 -35.03 -36.28 58.65
C LEU A 7 -36.24 -36.99 57.93
N ASN A 8 -35.97 -37.47 56.73
CA ASN A 8 -35.91 -38.94 56.36
C ASN A 8 -35.86 -39.03 54.82
N ARG A 9 -34.81 -39.56 54.22
CA ARG A 9 -34.52 -40.99 53.94
C ARG A 9 -35.61 -41.71 53.10
N LEU A 10 -35.33 -42.12 51.87
CA LEU A 10 -34.84 -43.45 51.45
C LEU A 10 -35.27 -43.81 50.02
N TRP A 11 -34.29 -44.29 49.23
CA TRP A 11 -34.36 -45.44 48.29
C TRP A 11 -35.20 -45.27 46.99
N PHE A 12 -34.72 -45.59 45.75
CA PHE A 12 -34.04 -46.78 45.23
C PHE A 12 -33.63 -46.58 43.78
N LEU A 13 -32.47 -47.14 43.40
CA LEU A 13 -32.08 -47.80 42.13
C LEU A 13 -32.51 -47.15 40.82
N GLY A 14 -31.62 -46.73 40.01
CA GLY A 14 -30.55 -47.47 39.30
C GLY A 14 -30.88 -47.52 37.84
N TRP A 15 -30.02 -47.01 37.01
CA TRP A 15 -29.71 -47.61 35.70
C TRP A 15 -28.46 -46.87 35.16
N LEU A 16 -27.39 -47.63 35.00
CA LEU A 16 -26.18 -47.26 34.28
C LEU A 16 -26.51 -46.90 32.83
N TRP A 17 -26.04 -45.75 32.36
CA TRP A 17 -25.58 -45.61 30.98
C TRP A 17 -24.26 -44.84 30.98
N LEU A 18 -23.22 -45.57 30.61
CA LEU A 18 -21.91 -45.07 30.18
C LEU A 18 -22.12 -44.15 28.97
N LEU A 19 -21.82 -42.88 29.10
CA LEU A 19 -21.45 -42.05 27.97
C LEU A 19 -20.23 -41.23 28.35
N GLY A 20 -19.21 -41.46 27.56
CA GLY A 20 -17.87 -40.93 27.74
C GLY A 20 -17.83 -39.41 27.80
N TRP A 21 -17.10 -38.93 28.76
CA TRP A 21 -16.59 -37.56 28.76
C TRP A 21 -15.57 -37.43 27.65
N VAL A 22 -15.97 -36.88 26.50
CA VAL A 22 -15.05 -36.26 25.55
C VAL A 22 -14.80 -34.86 26.07
N GLY A 23 -13.66 -34.69 26.71
CA GLY A 23 -13.15 -33.38 27.10
C GLY A 23 -12.86 -32.55 25.86
N LEU A 24 -13.75 -31.63 25.53
CA LEU A 24 -13.47 -30.53 24.61
C LEU A 24 -12.67 -29.47 25.36
N SER A 25 -11.35 -29.69 25.45
CA SER A 25 -10.41 -28.62 25.68
C SER A 25 -10.34 -27.76 24.41
N GLY A 26 -11.25 -26.79 24.34
CA GLY A 26 -11.19 -25.75 23.31
C GLY A 26 -9.98 -24.85 23.53
N THR A 27 -8.84 -25.29 23.04
CA THR A 27 -7.72 -24.35 22.79
C THR A 27 -8.15 -23.44 21.66
N ALA A 28 -8.40 -22.17 22.00
CA ALA A 28 -8.54 -21.12 21.02
C ALA A 28 -7.30 -21.15 20.13
N ALA A 29 -7.45 -21.65 18.91
CA ALA A 29 -6.44 -21.54 17.88
C ALA A 29 -6.35 -20.05 17.52
N VAL A 30 -5.39 -19.36 18.14
CA VAL A 30 -4.88 -18.10 17.63
C VAL A 30 -4.40 -18.41 16.22
N GLY A 31 -5.12 -17.88 15.23
CA GLY A 31 -4.81 -18.07 13.82
C GLY A 31 -3.39 -17.61 13.56
N GLN A 32 -2.45 -18.54 13.53
CA GLN A 32 -1.16 -18.33 12.93
C GLN A 32 -1.43 -17.98 11.48
N ALA A 33 -1.10 -16.74 11.09
CA ALA A 33 -1.01 -16.36 9.69
C ALA A 33 -0.09 -17.40 9.03
N VAL A 34 -0.67 -18.24 8.20
CA VAL A 34 0.08 -19.20 7.40
C VAL A 34 1.00 -18.35 6.53
N GLN A 35 2.28 -18.25 6.92
CA GLN A 35 3.34 -17.80 6.03
C GLN A 35 3.35 -18.81 4.87
N ARG A 36 2.69 -18.45 3.78
CA ARG A 36 2.82 -19.19 2.54
C ARG A 36 4.28 -19.08 2.13
N SER A 37 4.97 -20.21 2.09
CA SER A 37 6.28 -20.30 1.46
C SER A 37 6.20 -19.59 0.10
N PRO A 38 7.16 -18.74 -0.26
CA PRO A 38 7.10 -18.05 -1.54
C PRO A 38 7.05 -19.09 -2.63
N GLU A 39 5.95 -19.11 -3.41
CA GLU A 39 5.92 -19.89 -4.65
C GLU A 39 7.12 -19.48 -5.51
N PRO A 40 7.74 -20.43 -6.24
CA PRO A 40 8.80 -20.11 -7.17
C PRO A 40 8.36 -18.94 -8.06
N LEU A 41 9.20 -17.90 -8.15
CA LEU A 41 8.90 -16.74 -8.97
C LEU A 41 8.68 -17.21 -10.41
N PRO A 42 7.56 -16.87 -11.08
CA PRO A 42 7.39 -17.16 -12.49
C PRO A 42 8.53 -16.50 -13.25
N GLY A 43 9.08 -17.20 -14.23
CA GLY A 43 10.15 -16.70 -15.09
C GLY A 43 9.76 -15.38 -15.78
N LYS A 44 10.72 -14.81 -16.51
CA LYS A 44 10.50 -13.61 -17.32
C LYS A 44 9.37 -13.83 -18.32
N THR A 45 8.35 -12.99 -18.27
CA THR A 45 7.44 -12.78 -19.40
C THR A 45 7.96 -11.62 -20.26
N ASP A 46 7.42 -11.41 -21.46
CA ASP A 46 7.90 -10.30 -22.31
C ASP A 46 7.67 -8.91 -21.67
N ALA A 47 6.67 -8.77 -20.81
CA ALA A 47 6.32 -7.52 -20.16
C ALA A 47 6.76 -7.45 -18.68
N MET A 48 6.93 -8.59 -17.99
CA MET A 48 7.19 -8.62 -16.55
C MET A 48 8.48 -9.36 -16.22
N ASP A 49 9.29 -8.74 -15.37
CA ASP A 49 10.41 -9.37 -14.67
C ASP A 49 10.05 -9.57 -13.20
N TYR A 50 10.40 -10.73 -12.63
CA TYR A 50 10.23 -11.03 -11.21
C TYR A 50 11.59 -11.34 -10.59
N GLY A 51 11.79 -10.95 -9.35
CA GLY A 51 13.04 -11.17 -8.66
C GLY A 51 12.93 -10.97 -7.15
N VAL A 52 14.08 -11.03 -6.50
CA VAL A 52 14.25 -10.66 -5.10
C VAL A 52 15.37 -9.64 -4.98
N PHE A 53 15.29 -8.76 -3.98
CA PHE A 53 16.39 -7.88 -3.60
C PHE A 53 16.66 -8.04 -2.10
N HIS A 54 17.91 -7.90 -1.73
CA HIS A 54 18.27 -7.86 -0.31
C HIS A 54 17.94 -6.48 0.27
N SER A 55 17.08 -6.45 1.30
CA SER A 55 16.82 -5.24 2.07
C SER A 55 17.63 -5.27 3.37
N ALA A 56 18.58 -4.37 3.48
CA ALA A 56 19.35 -4.18 4.73
C ALA A 56 18.45 -3.67 5.86
N SER A 57 17.47 -2.83 5.53
CA SER A 57 16.49 -2.27 6.48
C SER A 57 15.58 -3.33 7.10
N LEU A 58 15.29 -4.42 6.36
CA LEU A 58 14.45 -5.54 6.81
C LEU A 58 15.27 -6.78 7.18
N GLY A 59 16.58 -6.80 6.88
CA GLY A 59 17.47 -7.93 7.14
C GLY A 59 17.12 -9.20 6.37
N ARG A 60 16.46 -9.10 5.20
CA ARG A 60 16.00 -10.26 4.42
C ARG A 60 15.86 -9.96 2.93
N GLU A 61 15.72 -11.04 2.16
CA GLU A 61 15.31 -10.98 0.75
C GLU A 61 13.84 -10.59 0.64
N VAL A 62 13.54 -9.66 -0.28
CA VAL A 62 12.19 -9.13 -0.53
C VAL A 62 11.84 -9.34 -2.01
N PRO A 63 10.74 -10.02 -2.31
CA PRO A 63 10.27 -10.18 -3.69
C PRO A 63 9.86 -8.84 -4.32
N TYR A 64 10.02 -8.75 -5.63
CA TYR A 64 9.53 -7.64 -6.43
C TYR A 64 9.12 -8.08 -7.84
N ALA A 65 8.31 -7.27 -8.49
CA ALA A 65 8.00 -7.36 -9.91
C ALA A 65 8.37 -6.05 -10.61
N VAL A 66 8.69 -6.14 -11.91
CA VAL A 66 8.94 -4.97 -12.74
C VAL A 66 8.21 -5.12 -14.06
N SER A 67 7.36 -4.15 -14.39
CA SER A 67 6.79 -3.99 -15.73
C SER A 67 7.75 -3.20 -16.60
N LEU A 68 8.19 -3.81 -17.68
CA LEU A 68 9.10 -3.21 -18.65
C LEU A 68 8.31 -2.63 -19.84
N PRO A 69 8.69 -1.45 -20.34
CA PRO A 69 8.06 -0.89 -21.54
C PRO A 69 8.44 -1.68 -22.80
N PRO A 70 7.60 -1.66 -23.85
CA PRO A 70 7.81 -2.47 -25.07
C PRO A 70 9.19 -2.31 -25.71
N SER A 71 9.71 -1.08 -25.77
CA SER A 71 11.01 -0.84 -26.38
C SER A 71 12.20 -1.20 -25.47
N TYR A 72 11.98 -1.65 -24.24
CA TYR A 72 13.08 -1.91 -23.30
C TYR A 72 14.10 -2.91 -23.83
N ARG A 73 13.66 -3.96 -24.52
CA ARG A 73 14.55 -5.02 -25.07
C ARG A 73 15.16 -4.63 -26.40
N THR A 74 14.49 -3.78 -27.19
CA THR A 74 14.91 -3.39 -28.54
C THR A 74 15.72 -2.10 -28.58
N SER A 75 15.74 -1.32 -27.49
CA SER A 75 16.46 -0.05 -27.38
C SER A 75 17.43 -0.06 -26.19
N PRO A 76 18.59 -0.76 -26.28
CA PRO A 76 19.47 -1.03 -25.14
C PRO A 76 20.09 0.24 -24.52
N GLU A 77 20.24 1.33 -25.28
CA GLU A 77 20.80 2.59 -24.79
C GLU A 77 19.76 3.52 -24.16
N ARG A 78 18.48 3.21 -24.35
CA ARG A 78 17.40 4.06 -23.86
C ARG A 78 17.20 3.88 -22.35
N ARG A 79 17.07 5.01 -21.64
CA ARG A 79 16.65 5.06 -20.24
C ARG A 79 15.22 5.53 -20.12
N TYR A 80 14.54 5.08 -19.07
CA TYR A 80 13.10 5.26 -18.90
C TYR A 80 12.78 5.91 -17.55
N PRO A 81 11.72 6.71 -17.47
CA PRO A 81 11.16 7.11 -16.18
C PRO A 81 10.77 5.89 -15.35
N LEU A 82 10.74 6.06 -14.04
CA LEU A 82 10.41 5.03 -13.06
C LEU A 82 9.18 5.42 -12.25
N VAL A 83 8.20 4.54 -12.21
CA VAL A 83 7.10 4.55 -11.25
C VAL A 83 7.34 3.44 -10.24
N ILE A 84 7.42 3.76 -8.95
CA ILE A 84 7.36 2.77 -7.89
C ILE A 84 5.90 2.64 -7.48
N PHE A 85 5.31 1.45 -7.67
CA PHE A 85 3.91 1.19 -7.36
C PHE A 85 3.79 0.30 -6.11
N LEU A 86 3.05 0.78 -5.11
CA LEU A 86 2.83 0.12 -3.83
C LEU A 86 1.46 -0.56 -3.82
N HIS A 87 1.44 -1.87 -3.53
CA HIS A 87 0.20 -2.67 -3.48
C HIS A 87 -0.63 -2.41 -2.22
N GLY A 88 -1.88 -2.85 -2.23
CA GLY A 88 -2.81 -2.76 -1.09
C GLY A 88 -2.59 -3.84 -0.03
N LEU A 89 -3.33 -3.72 1.08
CA LEU A 89 -3.32 -4.70 2.17
C LEU A 89 -3.73 -6.09 1.67
N PHE A 90 -3.05 -7.14 2.14
CA PHE A 90 -3.24 -8.55 1.74
C PHE A 90 -2.94 -8.85 0.26
N ASN A 91 -2.32 -7.91 -0.45
CA ASN A 91 -1.83 -8.08 -1.81
C ASN A 91 -0.32 -8.32 -1.82
N ASP A 92 0.22 -8.55 -3.02
CA ASP A 92 1.65 -8.69 -3.26
C ASP A 92 2.07 -8.07 -4.61
N GLU A 93 3.35 -8.18 -4.96
CA GLU A 93 3.92 -7.64 -6.21
C GLU A 93 3.30 -8.25 -7.48
N ARG A 94 2.68 -9.44 -7.38
CA ARG A 94 2.08 -10.15 -8.53
C ARG A 94 0.66 -9.67 -8.82
N ASP A 95 0.01 -8.96 -7.89
CA ASP A 95 -1.35 -8.46 -8.10
C ASP A 95 -1.42 -7.43 -9.23
N TRP A 96 -0.32 -6.75 -9.57
CA TRP A 96 -0.25 -5.90 -10.76
C TRP A 96 -0.67 -6.62 -12.03
N GLU A 97 -0.13 -7.81 -12.27
CA GLU A 97 -0.48 -8.64 -13.42
C GLU A 97 -1.80 -9.39 -13.20
N ARG A 98 -1.96 -10.07 -12.07
CA ARG A 98 -3.16 -10.87 -11.76
C ARG A 98 -4.46 -10.06 -11.78
N ARG A 99 -4.42 -8.78 -11.44
CA ARG A 99 -5.57 -7.88 -11.44
C ARG A 99 -5.79 -7.16 -12.75
N GLY A 100 -4.98 -7.42 -13.77
CA GLY A 100 -5.13 -6.85 -15.11
C GLY A 100 -4.60 -5.43 -15.28
N VAL A 101 -3.85 -4.90 -14.31
CA VAL A 101 -3.30 -3.53 -14.38
C VAL A 101 -2.25 -3.43 -15.49
N GLN A 102 -1.42 -4.50 -15.67
CA GLN A 102 -0.49 -4.57 -16.78
C GLN A 102 -1.20 -4.46 -18.13
N ALA A 103 -2.27 -5.24 -18.32
CA ALA A 103 -3.03 -5.22 -19.57
C ALA A 103 -3.69 -3.84 -19.82
N ALA A 104 -4.19 -3.17 -18.78
CA ALA A 104 -4.73 -1.83 -18.89
C ALA A 104 -3.66 -0.80 -19.31
N LEU A 105 -2.46 -0.87 -18.72
CA LEU A 105 -1.34 -0.01 -19.09
C LEU A 105 -0.89 -0.24 -20.55
N ASP A 106 -0.80 -1.50 -20.97
CA ASP A 106 -0.40 -1.84 -22.35
C ASP A 106 -1.45 -1.39 -23.38
N ALA A 107 -2.74 -1.48 -23.04
CA ALA A 107 -3.81 -0.95 -23.88
C ALA A 107 -3.73 0.58 -24.02
N LEU A 108 -3.37 1.31 -22.96
CA LEU A 108 -3.18 2.77 -23.02
C LEU A 108 -1.95 3.15 -23.86
N ARG A 109 -0.86 2.38 -23.73
CA ARG A 109 0.34 2.54 -24.56
C ARG A 109 0.03 2.30 -26.05
N ALA A 110 -0.68 1.22 -26.36
CA ALA A 110 -1.06 0.89 -27.74
C ALA A 110 -1.94 1.97 -28.40
N ARG A 111 -2.75 2.67 -27.60
CA ARG A 111 -3.56 3.81 -28.06
C ARG A 111 -2.79 5.14 -28.10
N GLY A 112 -1.52 5.16 -27.70
CA GLY A 112 -0.71 6.38 -27.61
C GLY A 112 -1.15 7.37 -26.53
N GLN A 113 -1.99 6.94 -25.57
CA GLN A 113 -2.49 7.78 -24.48
C GLN A 113 -1.45 7.97 -23.38
N VAL A 114 -0.55 7.02 -23.22
CA VAL A 114 0.61 7.10 -22.33
C VAL A 114 1.87 6.61 -23.04
N GLY A 115 3.01 7.13 -22.64
CA GLY A 115 4.29 6.70 -23.18
C GLY A 115 4.93 5.60 -22.32
N GLU A 116 6.25 5.48 -22.48
CA GLU A 116 7.02 4.36 -21.94
C GLU A 116 7.73 4.76 -20.63
N PHE A 117 7.40 4.05 -19.57
CA PHE A 117 8.06 4.10 -18.27
C PHE A 117 8.13 2.70 -17.65
N ILE A 118 9.09 2.48 -16.77
CA ILE A 118 9.23 1.26 -15.97
C ILE A 118 8.30 1.39 -14.76
N VAL A 119 7.60 0.30 -14.39
CA VAL A 119 6.89 0.23 -13.10
C VAL A 119 7.55 -0.84 -12.24
N ALA A 120 8.01 -0.47 -11.06
CA ALA A 120 8.62 -1.38 -10.10
C ALA A 120 7.71 -1.56 -8.88
N ILE A 121 7.41 -2.80 -8.52
CA ILE A 121 6.44 -3.17 -7.50
C ILE A 121 7.15 -4.03 -6.43
N PRO A 122 7.56 -3.46 -5.29
CA PRO A 122 8.11 -4.23 -4.19
C PRO A 122 7.01 -4.94 -3.40
N ARG A 123 7.30 -6.10 -2.80
CA ARG A 123 6.45 -6.68 -1.78
C ARG A 123 6.52 -5.84 -0.50
N GLY A 124 5.40 -5.33 -0.05
CA GLY A 124 5.29 -4.45 1.11
C GLY A 124 4.60 -5.10 2.31
N GLU A 125 4.21 -6.38 2.21
CA GLU A 125 3.41 -7.09 3.21
C GLU A 125 2.19 -6.24 3.66
N ASN A 126 1.88 -6.22 4.95
CA ASN A 126 0.80 -5.41 5.53
C ASN A 126 1.38 -4.24 6.36
N SER A 127 2.42 -3.58 5.86
CA SER A 127 3.26 -2.63 6.59
C SER A 127 2.80 -1.18 6.54
N PHE A 128 1.85 -0.84 5.67
CA PHE A 128 1.54 0.55 5.33
C PHE A 128 2.76 1.35 4.84
N TYR A 129 3.85 0.65 4.53
CA TYR A 129 5.11 1.22 4.07
C TYR A 129 5.69 2.28 5.01
N ILE A 130 5.45 2.09 6.31
CA ILE A 130 6.05 2.91 7.37
C ILE A 130 7.21 2.18 8.04
N ASN A 131 8.09 2.92 8.67
CA ASN A 131 8.95 2.36 9.71
C ASN A 131 8.09 2.23 10.96
N ALA A 132 7.62 1.01 11.27
CA ALA A 132 6.75 0.79 12.42
C ALA A 132 7.45 1.18 13.72
N ARG A 133 6.70 1.63 14.72
CA ARG A 133 7.27 2.11 15.98
C ARG A 133 8.10 1.04 16.70
N GLN A 134 7.63 -0.19 16.65
CA GLN A 134 8.29 -1.38 17.17
C GLN A 134 8.19 -2.49 16.13
N GLY A 135 9.07 -2.48 15.14
CA GLY A 135 8.97 -3.46 14.07
C GLY A 135 9.80 -3.13 12.85
N GLU A 136 9.32 -3.61 11.71
CA GLU A 136 10.03 -3.54 10.45
C GLU A 136 10.06 -2.12 9.86
N ARG A 137 11.14 -1.82 9.15
CA ARG A 137 11.45 -0.49 8.60
C ARG A 137 11.13 -0.45 7.10
N TYR A 138 9.85 -0.51 6.75
CA TYR A 138 9.44 -0.58 5.34
C TYR A 138 9.61 0.71 4.56
N GLU A 139 9.51 1.89 5.19
CA GLU A 139 9.83 3.16 4.54
C GLU A 139 11.29 3.18 4.08
N ASP A 140 12.19 2.79 4.96
CA ASP A 140 13.62 2.67 4.64
C ASP A 140 13.88 1.62 3.57
N ALA A 141 13.22 0.47 3.66
CA ALA A 141 13.34 -0.59 2.66
C ALA A 141 12.96 -0.09 1.25
N ILE A 142 11.96 0.77 1.13
CA ILE A 142 11.59 1.37 -0.16
C ILE A 142 12.58 2.44 -0.60
N VAL A 143 12.95 3.35 0.30
CA VAL A 143 13.72 4.56 -0.06
C VAL A 143 15.22 4.27 -0.12
N GLN A 144 15.76 3.51 0.83
CA GLN A 144 17.20 3.29 0.98
C GLN A 144 17.69 2.01 0.29
N ASP A 145 16.83 0.98 0.17
CA ASP A 145 17.24 -0.29 -0.39
C ASP A 145 16.67 -0.51 -1.80
N PHE A 146 15.33 -0.49 -1.95
CA PHE A 146 14.66 -0.85 -3.21
C PHE A 146 14.88 0.17 -4.32
N LEU A 147 14.68 1.46 -4.07
CA LEU A 147 14.87 2.49 -5.10
C LEU A 147 16.28 2.46 -5.69
N PRO A 148 17.37 2.48 -4.89
CA PRO A 148 18.72 2.38 -5.44
C PRO A 148 18.99 1.03 -6.13
N PHE A 149 18.43 -0.07 -5.62
CA PHE A 149 18.55 -1.39 -6.25
C PHE A 149 17.96 -1.38 -7.67
N ILE A 150 16.72 -0.89 -7.84
CA ILE A 150 16.05 -0.81 -9.13
C ILE A 150 16.84 0.06 -10.11
N GLU A 151 17.36 1.19 -9.66
CA GLU A 151 18.13 2.12 -10.52
C GLU A 151 19.50 1.56 -10.97
N ARG A 152 20.10 0.70 -10.16
CA ARG A 152 21.30 -0.05 -10.57
C ARG A 152 20.99 -1.20 -11.51
N ARG A 153 19.83 -1.83 -11.33
CA ARG A 153 19.44 -3.07 -12.04
C ARG A 153 18.79 -2.81 -13.39
N TYR A 154 18.06 -1.70 -13.52
CA TYR A 154 17.28 -1.35 -14.71
C TYR A 154 17.69 0.02 -15.27
N ARG A 155 17.48 0.22 -16.57
CA ARG A 155 17.82 1.47 -17.26
C ARG A 155 16.80 2.57 -16.94
N THR A 156 16.84 3.07 -15.72
CA THR A 156 16.04 4.23 -15.28
C THR A 156 16.77 5.55 -15.57
N LEU A 157 16.04 6.67 -15.55
CA LEU A 157 16.63 8.00 -15.66
C LEU A 157 17.48 8.39 -14.43
N GLY A 158 17.21 7.80 -13.26
CA GLY A 158 17.98 8.03 -12.04
C GLY A 158 17.89 9.45 -11.48
N THR A 159 16.90 10.25 -11.87
CA THR A 159 16.74 11.64 -11.44
C THR A 159 15.39 11.87 -10.78
N ARG A 160 15.27 12.91 -9.94
CA ARG A 160 13.99 13.32 -9.34
C ARG A 160 12.88 13.45 -10.38
N ALA A 161 13.18 14.11 -11.48
CA ALA A 161 12.21 14.37 -12.56
C ALA A 161 11.77 13.09 -13.28
N GLY A 162 12.55 12.01 -13.19
CA GLY A 162 12.25 10.71 -13.75
C GLY A 162 11.62 9.73 -12.76
N ARG A 163 11.27 10.14 -11.52
CA ARG A 163 10.71 9.24 -10.49
C ARG A 163 9.32 9.68 -10.05
N LEU A 164 8.44 8.73 -9.88
CA LEU A 164 7.09 8.92 -9.34
C LEU A 164 6.72 7.79 -8.39
N MET A 165 6.08 8.13 -7.27
CA MET A 165 5.45 7.15 -6.39
C MET A 165 4.01 6.93 -6.81
N ALA A 166 3.54 5.68 -6.79
CA ALA A 166 2.13 5.37 -6.99
C ALA A 166 1.69 4.25 -6.06
N GLY A 167 0.38 4.09 -5.86
CA GLY A 167 -0.12 2.99 -5.06
C GLY A 167 -1.62 2.99 -4.86
N ILE A 168 -2.12 1.88 -4.32
CA ILE A 168 -3.54 1.67 -4.05
C ILE A 168 -3.80 1.32 -2.59
N SER A 169 -4.84 1.89 -1.97
CA SER A 169 -5.28 1.56 -0.61
C SER A 169 -4.17 1.80 0.42
N MET A 170 -3.70 0.76 1.10
CA MET A 170 -2.48 0.78 1.92
C MET A 170 -1.29 1.36 1.14
N GLY A 171 -1.10 0.93 -0.11
CA GLY A 171 -0.03 1.43 -0.97
C GLY A 171 -0.25 2.87 -1.42
N GLY A 172 -1.50 3.31 -1.57
CA GLY A 172 -1.85 4.71 -1.82
C GLY A 172 -1.46 5.60 -0.64
N TYR A 173 -1.74 5.14 0.58
CA TYR A 173 -1.25 5.80 1.80
C TYR A 173 0.28 5.85 1.83
N GLY A 174 0.95 4.71 1.60
CA GLY A 174 2.41 4.62 1.58
C GLY A 174 3.05 5.51 0.52
N ALA A 175 2.44 5.60 -0.66
CA ALA A 175 2.92 6.47 -1.73
C ALA A 175 2.86 7.96 -1.34
N LEU A 176 1.73 8.40 -0.77
CA LEU A 176 1.60 9.77 -0.24
C LEU A 176 2.60 10.03 0.88
N LEU A 177 2.69 9.11 1.86
CA LEU A 177 3.61 9.22 2.99
C LEU A 177 5.05 9.42 2.52
N ILE A 178 5.55 8.50 1.68
CA ILE A 178 6.94 8.51 1.21
C ILE A 178 7.22 9.73 0.35
N ALA A 179 6.32 10.07 -0.59
CA ALA A 179 6.51 11.23 -1.43
C ALA A 179 6.46 12.56 -0.65
N PHE A 180 5.63 12.64 0.40
CA PHE A 180 5.52 13.83 1.23
C PHE A 180 6.71 13.99 2.20
N LYS A 181 7.26 12.88 2.69
CA LYS A 181 8.49 12.90 3.51
C LYS A 181 9.76 13.17 2.68
N HIS A 182 9.78 12.69 1.43
CA HIS A 182 10.95 12.74 0.55
C HIS A 182 10.66 13.47 -0.78
N PRO A 183 10.10 14.69 -0.76
CA PRO A 183 9.70 15.40 -1.99
C PRO A 183 10.88 15.73 -2.93
N GLN A 184 12.11 15.70 -2.40
CA GLN A 184 13.33 15.87 -3.18
C GLN A 184 13.66 14.65 -4.06
N LEU A 185 13.06 13.48 -3.80
CA LEU A 185 13.35 12.25 -4.55
C LEU A 185 12.42 12.05 -5.75
N PHE A 186 11.20 12.61 -5.73
CA PHE A 186 10.14 12.31 -6.68
C PHE A 186 9.60 13.55 -7.38
N ALA A 187 9.25 13.42 -8.67
CA ALA A 187 8.55 14.46 -9.42
C ALA A 187 7.06 14.54 -9.01
N GLY A 188 6.46 13.40 -8.62
CA GLY A 188 5.06 13.35 -8.26
C GLY A 188 4.65 12.08 -7.53
N VAL A 189 3.37 12.05 -7.16
CA VAL A 189 2.70 10.91 -6.51
C VAL A 189 1.31 10.72 -7.09
N ALA A 190 0.90 9.44 -7.29
CA ALA A 190 -0.45 9.07 -7.72
C ALA A 190 -1.03 8.04 -6.73
N ALA A 191 -2.08 8.39 -6.00
CA ALA A 191 -2.64 7.53 -4.96
C ALA A 191 -4.12 7.18 -5.25
N HIS A 192 -4.44 5.88 -5.23
CA HIS A 192 -5.80 5.38 -5.46
C HIS A 192 -6.41 4.85 -4.17
N CYS A 193 -7.62 5.30 -3.83
CA CYS A 193 -8.34 4.87 -2.63
C CYS A 193 -7.43 4.85 -1.39
N ALA A 194 -6.57 5.86 -1.22
CA ALA A 194 -5.54 5.86 -0.17
C ALA A 194 -6.16 5.66 1.22
N ALA A 195 -5.60 4.73 2.00
CA ALA A 195 -6.12 4.37 3.32
C ALA A 195 -5.76 5.43 4.38
N ILE A 196 -6.26 6.65 4.20
CA ILE A 196 -5.99 7.79 5.07
C ILE A 196 -6.94 7.78 6.27
N PHE A 197 -6.39 7.62 7.47
CA PHE A 197 -7.11 7.81 8.72
C PHE A 197 -7.06 9.28 9.13
N THR A 198 -8.20 9.83 9.53
CA THR A 198 -8.30 11.24 10.00
C THR A 198 -7.85 11.44 11.44
N GLU A 199 -7.85 10.37 12.21
CA GLU A 199 -7.41 10.31 13.61
C GLU A 199 -6.79 8.93 13.90
N VAL A 200 -6.02 8.83 14.98
CA VAL A 200 -5.50 7.55 15.45
C VAL A 200 -6.67 6.61 15.79
N PRO A 201 -6.69 5.37 15.24
CA PRO A 201 -7.77 4.44 15.54
C PRO A 201 -7.88 4.13 17.04
N ARG A 202 -9.10 4.19 17.56
CA ARG A 202 -9.42 3.91 18.97
C ARG A 202 -9.81 2.46 19.20
N PRO A 203 -9.74 1.97 20.44
CA PRO A 203 -10.29 0.67 20.79
C PRO A 203 -11.73 0.50 20.31
N PRO A 204 -12.15 -0.72 19.90
CA PRO A 204 -13.51 -0.97 19.44
C PRO A 204 -14.53 -0.66 20.54
N GLN A 205 -15.70 -0.17 20.15
CA GLN A 205 -16.76 0.23 21.09
C GLN A 205 -17.66 -0.93 21.54
N GLY A 206 -17.33 -2.17 21.20
CA GLY A 206 -18.05 -3.39 21.56
C GLY A 206 -17.62 -4.57 20.71
N ALA A 207 -18.14 -5.76 21.06
CA ALA A 207 -17.79 -7.02 20.36
C ALA A 207 -18.23 -7.04 18.89
N ASP A 208 -19.25 -6.28 18.53
CA ASP A 208 -19.80 -6.21 17.18
C ASP A 208 -19.11 -5.16 16.28
N ASP A 209 -18.25 -4.31 16.84
CA ASP A 209 -17.48 -3.32 16.08
C ASP A 209 -16.28 -3.98 15.36
N ARG A 210 -16.58 -4.75 14.32
CA ARG A 210 -15.58 -5.49 13.54
C ARG A 210 -14.59 -4.56 12.80
N ILE A 211 -15.08 -3.43 12.32
CA ILE A 211 -14.23 -2.44 11.62
C ILE A 211 -13.30 -1.74 12.60
N GLY A 212 -13.83 -1.31 13.76
CA GLY A 212 -13.00 -0.71 14.82
C GLY A 212 -11.95 -1.69 15.34
N THR A 213 -12.33 -2.96 15.58
CA THR A 213 -11.39 -4.02 15.98
C THR A 213 -10.26 -4.18 14.97
N TRP A 214 -10.58 -4.24 13.69
CA TRP A 214 -9.60 -4.37 12.63
C TRP A 214 -8.68 -3.13 12.55
N ARG A 215 -9.25 -1.92 12.56
CA ARG A 215 -8.49 -0.66 12.51
C ARG A 215 -7.56 -0.51 13.71
N TYR A 216 -8.06 -0.81 14.91
CA TYR A 216 -7.27 -0.72 16.13
C TYR A 216 -6.14 -1.76 16.15
N GLY A 217 -6.42 -3.01 15.80
CA GLY A 217 -5.41 -4.06 15.69
C GLY A 217 -4.33 -3.78 14.64
N LEU A 218 -4.67 -3.05 13.57
CA LEU A 218 -3.71 -2.54 12.62
C LEU A 218 -2.88 -1.40 13.25
N ALA A 219 -3.54 -0.46 13.91
CA ALA A 219 -2.88 0.69 14.51
C ALA A 219 -1.88 0.28 15.60
N THR A 220 -2.20 -0.74 16.42
CA THR A 220 -1.26 -1.24 17.45
C THR A 220 0.02 -1.79 16.83
N LYS A 221 -0.07 -2.47 15.69
CA LYS A 221 1.12 -3.00 14.98
C LYS A 221 1.99 -1.89 14.39
N LEU A 222 1.38 -0.82 13.90
CA LEU A 222 2.09 0.24 13.19
C LEU A 222 2.61 1.32 14.13
N TYR A 223 1.77 1.74 15.08
CA TYR A 223 2.00 2.93 15.90
C TYR A 223 2.31 2.64 17.37
N GLY A 224 2.41 1.35 17.77
CA GLY A 224 2.65 0.91 19.14
C GLY A 224 1.36 0.48 19.86
N ASP A 225 1.48 -0.21 21.00
CA ASP A 225 0.35 -0.70 21.80
C ASP A 225 0.41 -0.11 23.23
N PRO A 226 -0.51 0.84 23.57
CA PRO A 226 -1.53 1.44 22.70
C PRO A 226 -0.92 2.29 21.58
N PRO A 227 -1.67 2.56 20.48
CA PRO A 227 -1.18 3.41 19.40
C PRO A 227 -0.80 4.80 19.90
N ASP A 228 0.43 5.21 19.61
CA ASP A 228 0.97 6.51 19.97
C ASP A 228 0.45 7.60 19.04
N PRO A 229 -0.31 8.59 19.52
CA PRO A 229 -0.88 9.66 18.69
C PRO A 229 0.18 10.53 18.03
N GLU A 230 1.30 10.81 18.71
CA GLU A 230 2.36 11.63 18.13
C GLU A 230 3.07 10.91 17.00
N PHE A 231 3.35 9.61 17.20
CA PHE A 231 3.94 8.79 16.15
C PHE A 231 3.00 8.61 14.95
N PHE A 232 1.69 8.46 15.19
CA PHE A 232 0.67 8.47 14.13
C PHE A 232 0.71 9.79 13.34
N ASP A 233 0.73 10.94 14.02
CA ASP A 233 0.77 12.25 13.39
C ASP A 233 2.03 12.46 12.53
N GLN A 234 3.18 11.94 12.95
CA GLN A 234 4.42 11.99 12.18
C GLN A 234 4.34 11.20 10.88
N HIS A 235 3.40 10.25 10.77
CA HIS A 235 3.20 9.39 9.62
C HIS A 235 1.90 9.70 8.86
N SER A 236 1.10 10.66 9.31
CA SER A 236 -0.15 11.06 8.66
C SER A 236 0.11 11.94 7.43
N PRO A 237 -0.39 11.59 6.24
CA PRO A 237 -0.34 12.47 5.07
C PRO A 237 -0.98 13.86 5.33
N LEU A 238 -1.99 13.93 6.19
CA LEU A 238 -2.63 15.20 6.59
C LEU A 238 -1.68 16.12 7.36
N THR A 239 -0.93 15.55 8.29
CA THR A 239 0.06 16.29 9.09
C THR A 239 1.29 16.65 8.24
N LEU A 240 1.75 15.72 7.41
CA LEU A 240 2.85 15.96 6.50
C LEU A 240 2.55 17.05 5.49
N ALA A 241 1.31 17.14 4.97
CA ALA A 241 0.89 18.22 4.07
C ALA A 241 1.09 19.59 4.73
N ARG A 242 0.76 19.74 6.01
CA ARG A 242 0.97 20.98 6.75
C ARG A 242 2.44 21.27 7.03
N ARG A 243 3.19 20.25 7.47
CA ARG A 243 4.61 20.41 7.86
C ARG A 243 5.53 20.64 6.66
N GLN A 244 5.21 20.07 5.50
CA GLN A 244 6.02 20.09 4.27
C GLN A 244 5.45 21.00 3.18
N ALA A 245 4.51 21.88 3.50
CA ALA A 245 3.74 22.67 2.52
C ALA A 245 4.61 23.36 1.46
N ALA A 246 5.72 23.95 1.85
CA ALA A 246 6.65 24.63 0.93
C ALA A 246 7.26 23.67 -0.10
N ALA A 247 7.71 22.50 0.33
CA ALA A 247 8.32 21.49 -0.54
C ALA A 247 7.27 20.82 -1.43
N LEU A 248 6.05 20.58 -0.90
CA LEU A 248 4.97 19.94 -1.64
C LEU A 248 4.42 20.78 -2.79
N ARG A 249 4.60 22.11 -2.79
CA ARG A 249 4.28 22.95 -3.97
C ARG A 249 5.11 22.60 -5.21
N GLN A 250 6.22 21.91 -5.03
CA GLN A 250 7.09 21.43 -6.12
C GLN A 250 6.78 19.98 -6.53
N LEU A 251 5.89 19.29 -5.82
CA LEU A 251 5.49 17.92 -6.10
C LEU A 251 4.20 17.93 -6.93
N LYS A 252 4.13 17.14 -7.99
CA LYS A 252 2.86 16.88 -8.67
C LYS A 252 2.08 15.83 -7.90
N ILE A 253 0.85 16.14 -7.54
CA ILE A 253 0.04 15.29 -6.66
C ILE A 253 -1.27 14.94 -7.37
N TYR A 254 -1.57 13.64 -7.47
CA TYR A 254 -2.84 13.09 -7.93
C TYR A 254 -3.35 12.09 -6.91
N PHE A 255 -4.62 12.15 -6.60
CA PHE A 255 -5.28 11.08 -5.87
C PHE A 255 -6.77 11.03 -6.18
N ASP A 256 -7.33 9.82 -6.11
CA ASP A 256 -8.74 9.58 -6.30
C ASP A 256 -9.27 8.54 -5.31
N VAL A 257 -10.59 8.58 -5.11
CA VAL A 257 -11.29 7.65 -4.21
C VAL A 257 -12.72 7.45 -4.69
N GLY A 258 -13.26 6.25 -4.46
CA GLY A 258 -14.65 5.94 -4.74
C GLY A 258 -15.59 6.54 -3.70
N SER A 259 -16.72 7.13 -4.16
CA SER A 259 -17.75 7.67 -3.26
C SER A 259 -18.49 6.59 -2.45
N GLU A 260 -18.34 5.33 -2.84
CA GLU A 260 -18.94 4.15 -2.20
C GLU A 260 -17.86 3.28 -1.52
N ASP A 261 -16.76 3.91 -1.07
CA ASP A 261 -15.67 3.20 -0.39
C ASP A 261 -16.17 2.58 0.93
N ARG A 262 -16.25 1.26 0.96
CA ARG A 262 -16.76 0.50 2.12
C ARG A 262 -15.94 0.68 3.41
N TYR A 263 -14.69 1.12 3.27
CA TYR A 263 -13.81 1.42 4.40
C TYR A 263 -13.86 2.89 4.81
N ARG A 264 -14.67 3.72 4.14
CA ARG A 264 -14.82 5.14 4.42
C ARG A 264 -13.51 5.91 4.29
N PHE A 265 -12.62 5.48 3.39
CA PHE A 265 -11.42 6.23 3.07
C PHE A 265 -11.72 7.47 2.20
N ASP A 266 -12.92 7.55 1.63
CA ASP A 266 -13.45 8.77 1.02
C ASP A 266 -13.30 9.97 1.96
N VAL A 267 -13.62 9.83 3.25
CA VAL A 267 -13.51 10.89 4.27
C VAL A 267 -12.08 11.38 4.43
N GLY A 268 -11.11 10.45 4.56
CA GLY A 268 -9.70 10.81 4.72
C GLY A 268 -9.11 11.49 3.48
N ASN A 269 -9.49 11.01 2.28
CA ASN A 269 -9.05 11.60 1.02
C ASN A 269 -9.65 12.99 0.79
N GLN A 270 -10.94 13.19 1.09
CA GLN A 270 -11.57 14.52 1.05
C GLN A 270 -10.90 15.50 2.05
N ARG A 271 -10.58 15.02 3.26
CA ARG A 271 -9.85 15.83 4.22
C ARG A 271 -8.44 16.21 3.75
N LEU A 272 -7.76 15.32 3.02
CA LEU A 272 -6.48 15.65 2.41
C LEU A 272 -6.65 16.71 1.31
N HIS A 273 -7.66 16.60 0.46
CA HIS A 273 -7.99 17.58 -0.56
C HIS A 273 -8.21 18.96 0.07
N GLU A 274 -9.12 19.08 1.04
CA GLU A 274 -9.39 20.33 1.78
C GLU A 274 -8.10 20.92 2.41
N THR A 275 -7.26 20.05 2.97
CA THR A 275 -5.99 20.48 3.58
C THR A 275 -5.03 21.04 2.52
N LEU A 276 -4.88 20.38 1.38
CA LEU A 276 -4.00 20.85 0.30
C LEU A 276 -4.51 22.15 -0.34
N GLU A 277 -5.84 22.28 -0.51
CA GLU A 277 -6.46 23.53 -0.98
C GLU A 277 -6.20 24.68 -0.03
N ALA A 278 -6.48 24.51 1.27
CA ALA A 278 -6.25 25.52 2.28
C ALA A 278 -4.78 25.99 2.39
N LEU A 279 -3.84 25.10 2.02
CA LEU A 279 -2.40 25.39 1.98
C LEU A 279 -1.92 25.95 0.64
N GLY A 280 -2.77 26.06 -0.36
CA GLY A 280 -2.43 26.47 -1.72
C GLY A 280 -1.42 25.51 -2.39
N ILE A 281 -1.55 24.21 -2.14
CA ILE A 281 -0.71 23.16 -2.75
C ILE A 281 -1.43 22.62 -3.99
N PRO A 282 -0.88 22.80 -5.21
CA PRO A 282 -1.50 22.31 -6.43
C PRO A 282 -1.62 20.78 -6.45
N HIS A 283 -2.82 20.28 -6.75
CA HIS A 283 -3.09 18.83 -6.84
C HIS A 283 -4.29 18.54 -7.74
N GLU A 284 -4.37 17.29 -8.21
CA GLU A 284 -5.54 16.74 -8.91
C GLU A 284 -6.25 15.76 -7.96
N PHE A 285 -7.50 16.05 -7.61
CA PHE A 285 -8.34 15.17 -6.77
C PHE A 285 -9.62 14.79 -7.49
N THR A 286 -10.05 13.54 -7.33
CA THR A 286 -11.35 13.08 -7.83
C THR A 286 -12.03 12.18 -6.81
N LEU A 287 -13.25 12.58 -6.40
CA LEU A 287 -14.23 11.70 -5.78
C LEU A 287 -15.13 11.17 -6.91
N ALA A 288 -14.97 9.92 -7.28
CA ALA A 288 -15.71 9.30 -8.39
C ALA A 288 -16.71 8.25 -7.89
N SER A 289 -17.77 7.98 -8.65
CA SER A 289 -18.64 6.83 -8.40
C SER A 289 -17.83 5.54 -8.43
N GLY A 290 -18.08 4.66 -7.46
CA GLY A 290 -17.42 3.36 -7.31
C GLY A 290 -16.98 3.06 -5.89
N GLY A 291 -16.58 1.80 -5.69
CA GLY A 291 -16.14 1.30 -4.39
C GLY A 291 -14.62 1.37 -4.19
N HIS A 292 -14.11 0.45 -3.37
CA HIS A 292 -12.69 0.37 -3.00
C HIS A 292 -11.97 -0.74 -3.78
N GLY A 293 -10.76 -0.47 -4.24
CA GLY A 293 -9.83 -1.50 -4.70
C GLY A 293 -9.56 -1.52 -6.20
N TRP A 294 -9.15 -2.68 -6.71
CA TRP A 294 -8.61 -2.83 -8.05
C TRP A 294 -9.59 -2.48 -9.18
N ALA A 295 -10.87 -2.81 -9.01
CA ALA A 295 -11.88 -2.46 -10.02
C ALA A 295 -12.00 -0.93 -10.20
N PHE A 296 -11.92 -0.17 -9.12
CA PHE A 296 -11.90 1.28 -9.14
C PHE A 296 -10.64 1.80 -9.84
N LEU A 297 -9.45 1.27 -9.47
CA LEU A 297 -8.19 1.64 -10.12
C LEU A 297 -8.24 1.39 -11.64
N LEU A 298 -8.76 0.23 -12.06
CA LEU A 298 -8.88 -0.10 -13.49
C LEU A 298 -9.81 0.85 -14.23
N ALA A 299 -10.95 1.21 -13.63
CA ALA A 299 -11.88 2.21 -14.19
C ALA A 299 -11.24 3.61 -14.30
N ARG A 300 -10.26 3.92 -13.45
CA ARG A 300 -9.53 5.19 -13.39
C ARG A 300 -8.15 5.15 -14.06
N SER A 301 -7.77 4.02 -14.66
CA SER A 301 -6.42 3.77 -15.17
C SER A 301 -5.94 4.80 -16.19
N GLU A 302 -6.83 5.28 -17.07
CA GLU A 302 -6.50 6.33 -18.05
C GLU A 302 -6.11 7.64 -17.38
N ALA A 303 -6.88 8.11 -16.40
CA ALA A 303 -6.57 9.33 -15.65
C ALA A 303 -5.25 9.17 -14.86
N ALA A 304 -5.09 8.04 -14.18
CA ALA A 304 -3.93 7.74 -13.33
C ALA A 304 -2.62 7.64 -14.13
N PHE A 305 -2.61 6.76 -15.14
CA PHE A 305 -1.39 6.59 -15.96
C PHE A 305 -1.15 7.81 -16.87
N GLY A 306 -2.22 8.49 -17.29
CA GLY A 306 -2.11 9.78 -17.96
C GLY A 306 -1.42 10.83 -17.08
N PHE A 307 -1.78 10.93 -15.80
CA PHE A 307 -1.09 11.79 -14.85
C PHE A 307 0.38 11.39 -14.68
N CYS A 308 0.66 10.09 -14.47
CA CYS A 308 2.05 9.60 -14.38
C CYS A 308 2.85 10.00 -15.61
N TRP A 309 2.30 9.80 -16.80
CA TRP A 309 2.98 10.15 -18.05
C TRP A 309 3.20 11.65 -18.22
N ARG A 310 2.20 12.48 -17.96
CA ARG A 310 2.34 13.95 -18.02
C ARG A 310 3.39 14.46 -17.05
N THR A 311 3.48 13.85 -15.86
CA THR A 311 4.46 14.22 -14.82
C THR A 311 5.89 13.83 -15.22
N LEU A 312 6.05 12.67 -15.86
CA LEU A 312 7.34 12.07 -16.23
C LEU A 312 7.75 12.34 -17.68
N SER A 313 6.99 13.17 -18.39
CA SER A 313 7.02 13.37 -19.85
C SER A 313 8.35 13.91 -20.40
N PRO A 314 8.64 13.75 -21.70
CA PRO A 314 9.96 13.88 -22.35
C PRO A 314 10.61 15.27 -22.38
N SER A 315 9.97 16.32 -21.90
CA SER A 315 10.70 17.59 -21.62
C SER A 315 11.87 17.37 -20.64
N VAL A 316 11.90 16.22 -19.98
CA VAL A 316 12.91 15.77 -19.02
C VAL A 316 13.90 14.77 -19.62
N LEU A 317 13.61 14.20 -20.79
CA LEU A 317 14.58 13.36 -21.49
C LEU A 317 15.69 14.26 -22.04
N PRO A 318 16.99 13.99 -21.76
CA PRO A 318 18.06 14.69 -22.45
C PRO A 318 17.83 14.53 -23.96
N ARG A 319 17.72 15.64 -24.66
CA ARG A 319 17.66 15.59 -26.13
C ARG A 319 18.86 14.81 -26.60
N PRO A 320 18.70 13.85 -27.55
CA PRO A 320 19.86 13.15 -28.11
C PRO A 320 20.86 14.24 -28.59
N VAL A 321 22.07 14.16 -28.07
CA VAL A 321 23.16 15.00 -28.54
C VAL A 321 23.26 14.74 -30.04
N LYS A 322 22.91 15.72 -30.88
CA LYS A 322 23.11 15.60 -32.31
C LYS A 322 24.61 15.33 -32.50
N ALA A 323 24.94 14.14 -33.03
CA ALA A 323 26.26 13.83 -33.44
C ALA A 323 26.69 14.96 -34.38
N LEU A 324 27.65 15.76 -33.97
CA LEU A 324 28.35 16.71 -34.85
C LEU A 324 28.98 15.88 -35.95
N LYS A 325 28.51 16.09 -37.18
CA LYS A 325 29.08 15.51 -38.38
C LYS A 325 30.45 16.12 -38.64
#